data_3c104e329832eea6b743d4599979271d
#
_entry.id   3c104e329832eea6b743d4599979271d
#
_cell.length_a   1.000
_cell.length_b   1.000
_cell.length_c   1.000
_cell.angle_alpha   90.00
_cell.angle_beta   90.00
_cell.angle_gamma   90.00
#
_symmetry.space_group_name_H-M   'P 1'
#
loop_
_entity.id
_entity.type
_entity.pdbx_description
1 polymer ?
#
loop_
_entity_poly.entity_id
_entity_poly.type
_entity_poly.pdbx_seq_one_letter_code
_entity_poly.pdbx_strand_id
1 'polypeptide(L)'
;MNPFTPSDELMDLYDFSATDANNHGDLRVYAYYYWNMYLNWSPFEYVAFPEYGYKGGRSLSYAAHGIRTAELYLNRAEVYVRKFMETGEGNFRTLALADLNKLRENRYDTRTTAYEEVDIKDADELWQFYQEERRRELSFEGHRWFDLRRYGMPELSHVYFVKTGEAETITTLREGDPRYVLPIPQVALDRNPYLEQNKR
;
A
#
# COMPACT_ATOMS: atom_id res chain seq x y z
N MET A 1 2.65 -10.78 19.58
CA MET A 1 3.31 -9.59 19.01
C MET A 1 3.06 -9.63 17.52
N ASN A 2 2.52 -8.60 16.95
CA ASN A 2 2.28 -8.61 15.50
C ASN A 2 3.57 -8.14 14.81
N PRO A 3 4.19 -8.97 13.97
CA PRO A 3 5.47 -8.67 13.36
C PRO A 3 5.38 -7.76 12.12
N PHE A 4 4.18 -7.31 11.74
CA PHE A 4 3.98 -6.54 10.51
C PHE A 4 3.89 -5.05 10.82
N THR A 5 4.96 -4.33 10.52
CA THR A 5 4.99 -2.87 10.47
C THR A 5 5.01 -2.39 9.02
N PRO A 6 4.55 -1.16 8.72
CA PRO A 6 4.77 -0.58 7.41
C PRO A 6 6.28 -0.44 7.16
N SER A 7 6.72 -0.70 5.94
CA SER A 7 8.10 -0.45 5.54
C SER A 7 8.36 1.04 5.38
N ASP A 8 9.61 1.46 5.57
CA ASP A 8 10.03 2.85 5.34
C ASP A 8 9.64 3.30 3.93
N GLU A 9 9.87 2.45 2.92
CA GLU A 9 9.46 2.68 1.53
C GLU A 9 7.95 2.98 1.37
N LEU A 10 7.08 2.36 2.18
CA LEU A 10 5.66 2.69 2.17
C LEU A 10 5.40 4.02 2.88
N MET A 11 6.08 4.25 3.99
CA MET A 11 5.89 5.49 4.75
C MET A 11 6.41 6.71 3.99
N ASP A 12 7.50 6.59 3.24
CA ASP A 12 8.06 7.64 2.40
C ASP A 12 7.11 8.09 1.25
N LEU A 13 6.10 7.27 0.93
CA LEU A 13 5.08 7.69 -0.04
C LEU A 13 4.12 8.74 0.51
N TYR A 14 3.97 8.86 1.83
CA TYR A 14 3.05 9.81 2.43
C TYR A 14 3.69 11.18 2.59
N ASP A 15 2.86 12.21 2.50
CA ASP A 15 3.31 13.57 2.72
C ASP A 15 3.33 13.92 4.21
N PHE A 16 4.53 14.09 4.75
CA PHE A 16 4.80 14.53 6.12
C PHE A 16 5.19 16.01 6.20
N SER A 17 5.10 16.76 5.11
CA SER A 17 5.58 18.14 5.05
C SER A 17 4.81 19.10 5.97
N ALA A 18 3.57 18.74 6.29
CA ALA A 18 2.74 19.50 7.19
C ALA A 18 2.84 18.94 8.60
N THR A 19 3.70 19.54 9.41
CA THR A 19 4.01 19.08 10.78
C THR A 19 3.48 19.98 11.87
N ASP A 20 2.67 20.98 11.55
CA ASP A 20 2.13 21.85 12.57
C ASP A 20 0.73 21.38 13.04
N ALA A 21 0.33 21.83 14.22
CA ALA A 21 -0.97 21.48 14.81
C ALA A 21 -2.17 21.95 13.97
N ASN A 22 -1.95 22.79 12.97
CA ASN A 22 -2.99 23.41 12.14
C ASN A 22 -3.14 22.71 10.78
N ASN A 23 -2.11 21.97 10.34
CA ASN A 23 -2.17 21.23 9.09
C ASN A 23 -1.38 19.90 9.23
N HIS A 24 -2.03 18.79 8.99
CA HIS A 24 -1.47 17.45 9.12
C HIS A 24 -1.08 16.82 7.78
N GLY A 25 -1.18 17.53 6.66
CA GLY A 25 -0.89 16.99 5.34
C GLY A 25 -1.78 15.81 4.98
N ASP A 26 -1.18 14.68 4.68
CA ASP A 26 -1.91 13.43 4.38
C ASP A 26 -2.49 12.80 5.66
N LEU A 27 -3.78 12.91 5.84
CA LEU A 27 -4.50 12.40 7.01
C LEU A 27 -4.46 10.87 7.14
N ARG A 28 -4.12 10.15 6.08
CA ARG A 28 -4.05 8.68 6.13
C ARG A 28 -3.00 8.18 7.10
N VAL A 29 -1.93 8.91 7.28
CA VAL A 29 -0.89 8.56 8.25
C VAL A 29 -1.49 8.42 9.64
N TYR A 30 -2.33 9.36 10.03
CA TYR A 30 -2.98 9.37 11.35
C TYR A 30 -4.19 8.46 11.44
N ALA A 31 -4.89 8.27 10.32
CA ALA A 31 -6.10 7.44 10.28
C ALA A 31 -5.80 5.95 10.13
N TYR A 32 -4.72 5.60 9.42
CA TYR A 32 -4.42 4.21 9.06
C TYR A 32 -3.42 3.54 9.98
N TYR A 33 -2.48 4.30 10.53
CA TYR A 33 -1.37 3.76 11.32
C TYR A 33 -1.40 4.23 12.76
N TYR A 34 -0.95 3.35 13.65
CA TYR A 34 -0.73 3.71 15.02
C TYR A 34 0.68 4.26 15.17
N TRP A 35 0.77 5.45 15.72
CA TRP A 35 2.02 6.03 16.18
C TRP A 35 2.18 5.78 17.68
N ASN A 36 3.33 5.35 18.12
CA ASN A 36 3.64 5.08 19.52
C ASN A 36 2.65 4.10 20.16
N MET A 37 2.65 2.85 19.72
CA MET A 37 1.91 1.80 20.42
C MET A 37 2.52 1.58 21.81
N TYR A 38 1.81 2.00 22.85
CA TYR A 38 2.14 1.64 24.22
C TYR A 38 1.57 0.24 24.49
N LEU A 39 2.43 -0.77 24.55
CA LEU A 39 2.06 -2.03 25.16
C LEU A 39 2.18 -1.91 26.67
N ASN A 40 1.07 -1.68 27.33
CA ASN A 40 0.98 -1.76 28.78
C ASN A 40 0.90 -3.24 29.18
N TRP A 41 2.05 -3.88 29.31
CA TRP A 41 2.14 -5.28 29.75
C TRP A 41 2.24 -5.40 31.28
N SER A 42 2.61 -4.32 31.94
CA SER A 42 2.73 -4.21 33.38
C SER A 42 2.26 -2.82 33.81
N PRO A 43 1.57 -2.64 34.96
CA PRO A 43 1.21 -1.33 35.45
C PRO A 43 2.41 -0.42 35.76
N PHE A 44 3.63 -0.93 35.61
CA PHE A 44 4.86 -0.21 35.94
C PHE A 44 5.85 -0.03 34.78
N GLU A 45 5.55 -0.59 33.61
CA GLU A 45 6.46 -0.51 32.47
C GLU A 45 5.71 -0.10 31.18
N TYR A 46 6.06 1.04 30.65
CA TYR A 46 5.59 1.51 29.35
C TYR A 46 6.67 1.24 28.33
N VAL A 47 6.43 0.31 27.43
CA VAL A 47 7.29 0.12 26.26
C VAL A 47 6.69 0.94 25.11
N ALA A 48 7.34 2.04 24.76
CA ALA A 48 7.02 2.81 23.59
C ALA A 48 7.70 2.17 22.38
N PHE A 49 6.91 1.78 21.37
CA PHE A 49 7.45 1.46 20.06
C PHE A 49 7.37 2.73 19.21
N PRO A 50 8.52 3.34 18.85
CA PRO A 50 8.54 4.57 18.05
C PRO A 50 8.19 4.34 16.58
N GLU A 51 7.71 3.17 16.23
CA GLU A 51 7.40 2.77 14.87
C GLU A 51 5.89 2.79 14.62
N TYR A 52 5.53 3.01 13.36
CA TYR A 52 4.14 2.90 12.94
C TYR A 52 3.66 1.46 13.03
N GLY A 53 2.53 1.26 13.68
CA GLY A 53 1.83 -0.01 13.64
C GLY A 53 1.06 -0.19 12.33
N TYR A 54 0.52 -1.38 12.12
CA TYR A 54 -0.25 -1.69 10.93
C TYR A 54 -1.62 -0.99 10.89
N LYS A 55 -2.17 -0.85 9.69
CA LYS A 55 -3.52 -0.34 9.43
C LYS A 55 -4.60 -1.23 10.04
N GLY A 56 -5.57 -0.67 10.74
CA GLY A 56 -6.73 -1.45 11.11
C GLY A 56 -7.37 -1.20 12.47
N GLY A 57 -6.95 -0.24 13.23
CA GLY A 57 -7.62 0.09 14.49
C GLY A 57 -7.30 -0.87 15.64
N ARG A 58 -7.76 -0.51 16.83
CA ARG A 58 -7.50 -1.22 18.10
C ARG A 58 -8.11 -2.62 18.20
N SER A 59 -8.88 -3.05 17.21
CA SER A 59 -9.53 -4.36 17.23
C SER A 59 -8.80 -5.33 16.32
N LEU A 60 -8.43 -6.48 16.84
CA LEU A 60 -7.91 -7.62 16.09
C LEU A 60 -8.99 -8.30 15.23
N SER A 61 -10.25 -7.91 15.37
CA SER A 61 -11.31 -8.37 14.49
C SER A 61 -11.24 -7.56 13.19
N TYR A 62 -10.40 -8.01 12.29
CA TYR A 62 -10.38 -7.55 10.91
C TYR A 62 -11.70 -7.95 10.27
N ALA A 63 -12.64 -7.03 10.28
CA ALA A 63 -13.75 -7.15 9.36
C ALA A 63 -13.14 -7.22 7.95
N ALA A 64 -13.55 -8.20 7.17
CA ALA A 64 -13.24 -8.24 5.78
C ALA A 64 -13.60 -6.87 5.19
N HIS A 65 -12.60 -6.14 4.71
CA HIS A 65 -12.84 -4.87 4.06
C HIS A 65 -13.58 -5.18 2.76
N GLY A 66 -14.86 -4.82 2.70
CA GLY A 66 -15.61 -4.84 1.46
C GLY A 66 -15.05 -3.84 0.46
N ILE A 67 -15.59 -3.85 -0.74
CA ILE A 67 -15.24 -2.86 -1.77
C ILE A 67 -15.53 -1.45 -1.22
N ARG A 68 -14.51 -0.60 -1.20
CA ARG A 68 -14.63 0.78 -0.76
C ARG A 68 -14.76 1.72 -1.96
N THR A 69 -15.47 2.83 -1.79
CA THR A 69 -15.59 3.86 -2.84
C THR A 69 -14.23 4.33 -3.37
N ALA A 70 -13.23 4.43 -2.49
CA ALA A 70 -11.86 4.77 -2.87
C ALA A 70 -11.26 3.77 -3.89
N GLU A 71 -11.52 2.48 -3.71
CA GLU A 71 -11.10 1.45 -4.65
C GLU A 71 -11.75 1.61 -6.04
N LEU A 72 -13.02 2.02 -6.09
CA LEU A 72 -13.71 2.27 -7.37
C LEU A 72 -13.08 3.44 -8.14
N TYR A 73 -12.74 4.55 -7.44
CA TYR A 73 -11.98 5.65 -8.05
C TYR A 73 -10.64 5.18 -8.58
N LEU A 74 -9.89 4.42 -7.80
CA LEU A 74 -8.59 3.89 -8.20
C LEU A 74 -8.69 2.91 -9.38
N ASN A 75 -9.67 2.01 -9.38
CA ASN A 75 -9.87 1.07 -10.47
C ASN A 75 -10.22 1.79 -11.77
N ARG A 76 -11.05 2.84 -11.72
CA ARG A 76 -11.39 3.65 -12.88
C ARG A 76 -10.20 4.49 -13.35
N ALA A 77 -9.47 5.11 -12.44
CA ALA A 77 -8.24 5.85 -12.75
C ALA A 77 -7.22 4.94 -13.45
N GLU A 78 -7.04 3.68 -13.01
CA GLU A 78 -6.15 2.73 -13.67
C GLU A 78 -6.50 2.53 -15.15
N VAL A 79 -7.79 2.35 -15.45
CA VAL A 79 -8.25 2.19 -16.83
C VAL A 79 -7.90 3.42 -17.65
N TYR A 80 -8.10 4.62 -17.10
CA TYR A 80 -7.80 5.85 -17.81
C TYR A 80 -6.29 6.08 -17.99
N VAL A 81 -5.47 5.80 -16.98
CA VAL A 81 -3.99 5.89 -17.13
C VAL A 81 -3.50 4.94 -18.22
N ARG A 82 -3.94 3.67 -18.18
CA ARG A 82 -3.56 2.67 -19.20
C ARG A 82 -4.01 3.09 -20.60
N LYS A 83 -5.21 3.64 -20.74
CA LYS A 83 -5.70 4.20 -22.01
C LYS A 83 -4.85 5.38 -22.48
N PHE A 84 -4.43 6.26 -21.57
CA PHE A 84 -3.54 7.36 -21.90
C PHE A 84 -2.17 6.85 -22.37
N MET A 85 -1.59 5.87 -21.68
CA MET A 85 -0.34 5.23 -22.10
C MET A 85 -0.44 4.57 -23.48
N GLU A 86 -1.58 3.93 -23.78
CA GLU A 86 -1.82 3.24 -25.05
C GLU A 86 -2.05 4.19 -26.23
N THR A 87 -2.81 5.27 -26.00
CA THR A 87 -3.32 6.11 -27.11
C THR A 87 -2.67 7.49 -27.20
N GLY A 88 -2.09 7.98 -26.10
CA GLY A 88 -1.61 9.37 -25.99
C GLY A 88 -2.74 10.41 -25.88
N GLU A 89 -4.01 10.00 -25.83
CA GLU A 89 -5.14 10.93 -25.80
C GLU A 89 -5.27 11.66 -24.46
N GLY A 90 -5.07 12.98 -24.46
CA GLY A 90 -5.08 13.82 -23.25
C GLY A 90 -6.40 13.80 -22.46
N ASN A 91 -7.52 13.40 -23.09
CA ASN A 91 -8.79 13.23 -22.40
C ASN A 91 -8.70 12.14 -21.32
N PHE A 92 -8.03 11.01 -21.59
CA PHE A 92 -7.85 9.94 -20.61
C PHE A 92 -6.96 10.39 -19.44
N ARG A 93 -5.92 11.19 -19.71
CA ARG A 93 -5.12 11.82 -18.65
C ARG A 93 -6.00 12.68 -17.74
N THR A 94 -6.82 13.55 -18.34
CA THR A 94 -7.71 14.43 -17.56
C THR A 94 -8.68 13.64 -16.67
N LEU A 95 -9.27 12.57 -17.20
CA LEU A 95 -10.18 11.71 -16.44
C LEU A 95 -9.46 10.96 -15.31
N ALA A 96 -8.25 10.47 -15.56
CA ALA A 96 -7.44 9.82 -14.53
C ALA A 96 -7.10 10.77 -13.38
N LEU A 97 -6.61 11.96 -13.71
CA LEU A 97 -6.26 12.98 -12.73
C LEU A 97 -7.48 13.46 -11.95
N ALA A 98 -8.65 13.58 -12.59
CA ALA A 98 -9.89 13.95 -11.90
C ALA A 98 -10.25 12.93 -10.80
N ASP A 99 -10.11 11.63 -11.08
CA ASP A 99 -10.37 10.57 -10.08
C ASP A 99 -9.33 10.57 -8.95
N LEU A 100 -8.05 10.69 -9.30
CA LEU A 100 -6.95 10.72 -8.34
C LEU A 100 -7.02 11.96 -7.44
N ASN A 101 -7.23 13.13 -8.01
CA ASN A 101 -7.37 14.37 -7.26
C ASN A 101 -8.62 14.35 -6.37
N LYS A 102 -9.74 13.80 -6.86
CA LYS A 102 -10.95 13.65 -6.04
C LYS A 102 -10.74 12.77 -4.83
N LEU A 103 -9.99 11.69 -4.99
CA LEU A 103 -9.61 10.83 -3.86
C LEU A 103 -8.71 11.59 -2.89
N ARG A 104 -7.65 12.22 -3.38
CA ARG A 104 -6.64 12.91 -2.59
C ARG A 104 -7.20 14.13 -1.84
N GLU A 105 -8.03 14.92 -2.47
CA GLU A 105 -8.74 16.06 -1.83
C GLU A 105 -9.41 15.63 -0.51
N ASN A 106 -9.95 14.40 -0.48
CA ASN A 106 -10.60 13.83 0.70
C ASN A 106 -9.63 13.09 1.65
N ARG A 107 -8.35 13.19 1.43
CA ARG A 107 -7.28 12.57 2.24
C ARG A 107 -6.32 13.58 2.83
N TYR A 108 -6.38 14.82 2.39
CA TYR A 108 -5.52 15.89 2.88
C TYR A 108 -6.26 16.80 3.88
N ASP A 109 -5.49 17.34 4.82
CA ASP A 109 -5.99 18.33 5.76
C ASP A 109 -6.16 19.67 5.06
N THR A 110 -7.39 20.04 4.82
CA THR A 110 -7.75 21.30 4.14
C THR A 110 -8.25 22.39 5.07
N ARG A 111 -8.06 22.23 6.40
CA ARG A 111 -8.56 23.22 7.38
C ARG A 111 -7.91 24.59 7.24
N THR A 112 -6.64 24.63 6.88
CA THR A 112 -5.85 25.88 6.78
C THR A 112 -5.28 26.13 5.40
N THR A 113 -5.10 25.08 4.59
CA THR A 113 -4.53 25.18 3.25
C THR A 113 -5.38 24.37 2.29
N ALA A 114 -5.79 24.97 1.19
CA ALA A 114 -6.53 24.24 0.15
C ALA A 114 -5.68 23.11 -0.43
N TYR A 115 -6.33 22.03 -0.82
CA TYR A 115 -5.67 20.96 -1.55
C TYR A 115 -5.20 21.47 -2.92
N GLU A 116 -3.95 21.22 -3.26
CA GLU A 116 -3.40 21.51 -4.57
C GLU A 116 -3.52 20.27 -5.47
N GLU A 117 -4.20 20.46 -6.61
CA GLU A 117 -4.39 19.38 -7.57
C GLU A 117 -3.06 18.98 -8.24
N VAL A 118 -2.85 17.69 -8.35
CA VAL A 118 -1.73 17.12 -9.10
C VAL A 118 -2.02 17.22 -10.59
N ASP A 119 -1.06 17.73 -11.38
CA ASP A 119 -1.13 17.79 -12.84
C ASP A 119 0.12 17.17 -13.46
N ILE A 120 0.10 15.86 -13.70
CA ILE A 120 1.18 15.08 -14.30
C ILE A 120 0.88 14.94 -15.80
N LYS A 121 1.84 15.30 -16.65
CA LYS A 121 1.68 15.33 -18.11
C LYS A 121 2.26 14.10 -18.79
N ASP A 122 3.32 13.56 -18.24
CA ASP A 122 3.96 12.35 -18.74
C ASP A 122 3.16 11.09 -18.38
N ALA A 123 3.09 10.14 -19.29
CA ALA A 123 2.27 8.94 -19.09
C ALA A 123 2.90 7.95 -18.11
N ASP A 124 4.23 7.81 -18.13
CA ASP A 124 4.95 6.90 -17.27
C ASP A 124 5.00 7.45 -15.83
N GLU A 125 5.21 8.76 -15.68
CA GLU A 125 5.11 9.44 -14.39
C GLU A 125 3.70 9.31 -13.79
N LEU A 126 2.65 9.47 -14.61
CA LEU A 126 1.26 9.31 -14.16
C LEU A 126 0.96 7.87 -13.76
N TRP A 127 1.52 6.89 -14.47
CA TRP A 127 1.41 5.48 -14.13
C TRP A 127 2.09 5.17 -12.80
N GLN A 128 3.30 5.67 -12.58
CA GLN A 128 3.99 5.51 -11.31
C GLN A 128 3.20 6.16 -10.17
N PHE A 129 2.78 7.40 -10.36
CA PHE A 129 1.98 8.13 -9.37
C PHE A 129 0.69 7.39 -9.00
N TYR A 130 -0.02 6.83 -9.99
CA TYR A 130 -1.21 6.02 -9.76
C TYR A 130 -0.90 4.79 -8.89
N GLN A 131 0.18 4.06 -9.20
CA GLN A 131 0.58 2.87 -8.42
C GLN A 131 0.89 3.23 -6.96
N GLU A 132 1.58 4.34 -6.75
CA GLU A 132 1.90 4.85 -5.42
C GLU A 132 0.63 5.27 -4.67
N GLU A 133 -0.30 5.98 -5.32
CA GLU A 133 -1.56 6.39 -4.72
C GLU A 133 -2.40 5.19 -4.33
N ARG A 134 -2.46 4.18 -5.19
CA ARG A 134 -3.14 2.92 -4.87
C ARG A 134 -2.47 2.19 -3.69
N ARG A 135 -1.14 2.18 -3.64
CA ARG A 135 -0.39 1.59 -2.52
C ARG A 135 -0.65 2.32 -1.20
N ARG A 136 -0.70 3.67 -1.22
CA ARG A 136 -1.06 4.49 -0.05
C ARG A 136 -2.45 4.18 0.45
N GLU A 137 -3.43 4.17 -0.44
CA GLU A 137 -4.84 4.04 -0.07
C GLU A 137 -5.20 2.62 0.38
N LEU A 138 -4.72 1.60 -0.32
CA LEU A 138 -5.09 0.19 -0.10
C LEU A 138 -4.02 -0.61 0.66
N SER A 139 -3.12 0.09 1.37
CA SER A 139 -2.10 -0.57 2.18
C SER A 139 -2.75 -1.50 3.22
N PHE A 140 -2.15 -2.67 3.44
CA PHE A 140 -2.62 -3.70 4.37
C PHE A 140 -4.04 -4.27 4.11
N GLU A 141 -4.62 -4.03 2.93
CA GLU A 141 -5.93 -4.57 2.54
C GLU A 141 -5.82 -5.78 1.59
N GLY A 142 -4.64 -6.37 1.46
CA GLY A 142 -4.41 -7.58 0.67
C GLY A 142 -4.22 -7.36 -0.83
N HIS A 143 -4.26 -6.11 -1.33
CA HIS A 143 -4.19 -5.81 -2.77
C HIS A 143 -2.77 -5.88 -3.33
N ARG A 144 -1.73 -5.52 -2.55
CA ARG A 144 -0.37 -5.31 -3.05
C ARG A 144 0.21 -6.47 -3.87
N TRP A 145 0.01 -7.71 -3.42
CA TRP A 145 0.52 -8.89 -4.14
C TRP A 145 -0.11 -9.06 -5.51
N PHE A 146 -1.41 -8.87 -5.60
CA PHE A 146 -2.15 -8.96 -6.87
C PHE A 146 -1.79 -7.80 -7.80
N ASP A 147 -1.61 -6.60 -7.25
CA ASP A 147 -1.19 -5.43 -8.01
C ASP A 147 0.21 -5.62 -8.59
N LEU A 148 1.19 -6.07 -7.81
CA LEU A 148 2.54 -6.37 -8.31
C LEU A 148 2.53 -7.38 -9.46
N ARG A 149 1.70 -8.41 -9.37
CA ARG A 149 1.53 -9.38 -10.46
C ARG A 149 0.98 -8.74 -11.73
N ARG A 150 0.02 -7.83 -11.60
CA ARG A 150 -0.59 -7.11 -12.73
C ARG A 150 0.35 -6.05 -13.32
N TYR A 151 1.30 -5.56 -12.53
CA TYR A 151 2.27 -4.54 -12.92
C TYR A 151 3.57 -5.12 -13.51
N GLY A 152 3.55 -6.40 -13.89
CA GLY A 152 4.67 -7.04 -14.55
C GLY A 152 5.61 -7.81 -13.63
N MET A 153 5.21 -8.04 -12.38
CA MET A 153 6.04 -8.81 -11.42
C MET A 153 7.43 -8.19 -11.23
N PRO A 154 7.53 -6.92 -10.81
CA PRO A 154 8.81 -6.23 -10.67
C PRO A 154 9.70 -6.89 -9.62
N GLU A 155 10.99 -6.57 -9.66
CA GLU A 155 11.88 -6.95 -8.57
C GLU A 155 11.40 -6.34 -7.24
N LEU A 156 11.44 -7.14 -6.19
CA LEU A 156 11.03 -6.75 -4.85
C LEU A 156 12.04 -7.24 -3.83
N SER A 157 12.61 -6.35 -3.06
CA SER A 157 13.45 -6.69 -1.92
C SER A 157 12.67 -6.47 -0.62
N HIS A 158 12.81 -7.42 0.30
CA HIS A 158 12.17 -7.37 1.60
C HIS A 158 13.20 -7.56 2.71
N VAL A 159 13.16 -6.65 3.67
CA VAL A 159 14.00 -6.70 4.86
C VAL A 159 13.20 -7.35 5.99
N TYR A 160 13.80 -8.28 6.69
CA TYR A 160 13.20 -8.89 7.87
C TYR A 160 14.26 -9.26 8.92
N PHE A 161 13.81 -9.41 10.14
CA PHE A 161 14.63 -9.86 11.26
C PHE A 161 14.25 -11.30 11.60
N VAL A 162 15.23 -12.18 11.68
CA VAL A 162 15.00 -13.59 12.11
C VAL A 162 14.65 -13.63 13.60
N LYS A 163 15.36 -12.81 14.38
CA LYS A 163 15.10 -12.63 15.81
C LYS A 163 15.34 -11.18 16.22
N THR A 164 14.70 -10.78 17.31
CA THR A 164 14.95 -9.47 17.93
C THR A 164 16.43 -9.33 18.29
N GLY A 165 17.05 -8.24 17.84
CA GLY A 165 18.45 -7.92 18.10
C GLY A 165 19.47 -8.60 17.17
N GLU A 166 19.02 -9.39 16.20
CA GLU A 166 19.87 -9.88 15.10
C GLU A 166 19.96 -8.87 13.95
N ALA A 167 20.95 -9.06 13.09
CA ALA A 167 21.08 -8.25 11.89
C ALA A 167 19.93 -8.48 10.92
N GLU A 168 19.64 -7.45 10.14
CA GLU A 168 18.66 -7.51 9.05
C GLU A 168 19.03 -8.57 8.02
N THR A 169 18.02 -9.27 7.54
CA THR A 169 18.13 -10.19 6.41
C THR A 169 17.37 -9.63 5.23
N ILE A 170 18.03 -9.54 4.08
CA ILE A 170 17.40 -9.06 2.85
C ILE A 170 17.10 -10.28 1.96
N THR A 171 15.85 -10.40 1.55
CA THR A 171 15.41 -11.38 0.57
C THR A 171 14.88 -10.67 -0.66
N THR A 172 15.40 -11.04 -1.84
CA THR A 172 14.98 -10.47 -3.12
C THR A 172 14.15 -11.46 -3.91
N LEU A 173 13.01 -11.01 -4.37
CA LEU A 173 12.20 -11.65 -5.40
C LEU A 173 12.54 -10.96 -6.73
N ARG A 174 13.11 -11.69 -7.68
CA ARG A 174 13.53 -11.12 -8.96
C ARG A 174 12.34 -10.79 -9.84
N GLU A 175 12.54 -9.92 -10.82
CA GLU A 175 11.52 -9.65 -11.84
C GLU A 175 11.08 -10.94 -12.53
N GLY A 176 9.76 -11.13 -12.67
CA GLY A 176 9.18 -12.33 -13.29
C GLY A 176 9.42 -13.64 -12.55
N ASP A 177 9.86 -13.60 -11.28
CA ASP A 177 10.15 -14.80 -10.50
C ASP A 177 8.92 -15.71 -10.39
N PRO A 178 9.07 -17.04 -10.63
CA PRO A 178 7.96 -17.99 -10.50
C PRO A 178 7.26 -17.96 -9.13
N ARG A 179 7.95 -17.54 -8.07
CA ARG A 179 7.38 -17.40 -6.72
C ARG A 179 6.31 -16.33 -6.60
N TYR A 180 6.13 -15.47 -7.61
CA TYR A 180 4.95 -14.60 -7.70
C TYR A 180 3.64 -15.39 -7.82
N VAL A 181 3.70 -16.65 -8.21
CA VAL A 181 2.57 -17.58 -8.16
C VAL A 181 2.64 -18.33 -6.84
N LEU A 182 1.59 -18.19 -6.02
CA LEU A 182 1.55 -18.89 -4.73
C LEU A 182 1.50 -20.41 -4.92
N PRO A 183 2.09 -21.19 -4.01
CA PRO A 183 2.04 -22.65 -4.10
C PRO A 183 0.60 -23.14 -3.90
N ILE A 184 0.29 -24.24 -4.59
CA ILE A 184 -0.93 -24.98 -4.33
C ILE A 184 -0.81 -25.60 -2.93
N PRO A 185 -1.82 -25.43 -2.05
CA PRO A 185 -1.78 -26.04 -0.72
C PRO A 185 -1.59 -27.56 -0.79
N GLN A 186 -0.73 -28.10 0.07
CA GLN A 186 -0.43 -29.54 0.06
C GLN A 186 -1.66 -30.41 0.16
N VAL A 187 -2.64 -30.03 0.97
CA VAL A 187 -3.93 -30.74 1.09
C VAL A 187 -4.68 -30.87 -0.24
N ALA A 188 -4.54 -29.89 -1.14
CA ALA A 188 -5.18 -29.98 -2.46
C ALA A 188 -4.39 -30.96 -3.37
N LEU A 189 -3.08 -30.96 -3.33
CA LEU A 189 -2.23 -31.92 -4.05
C LEU A 189 -2.49 -33.36 -3.58
N ASP A 190 -2.58 -33.56 -2.27
CA ASP A 190 -2.82 -34.89 -1.69
C ASP A 190 -4.19 -35.47 -2.09
N ARG A 191 -5.17 -34.61 -2.38
CA ARG A 191 -6.52 -35.01 -2.81
C ARG A 191 -6.67 -35.17 -4.32
N ASN A 192 -5.75 -34.66 -5.10
CA ASN A 192 -5.79 -34.73 -6.55
C ASN A 192 -4.41 -35.06 -7.13
N PRO A 193 -4.10 -36.32 -7.42
CA PRO A 193 -2.79 -36.74 -7.93
C PRO A 193 -2.45 -36.20 -9.33
N TYR A 194 -3.41 -35.56 -10.01
CA TYR A 194 -3.18 -34.93 -11.32
C TYR A 194 -2.80 -33.46 -11.21
N LEU A 195 -2.79 -32.88 -9.99
CA LEU A 195 -2.32 -31.52 -9.78
C LEU A 195 -0.79 -31.51 -9.66
N GLU A 196 -0.15 -30.71 -10.48
CA GLU A 196 1.26 -30.41 -10.38
C GLU A 196 1.48 -29.11 -9.60
N GLN A 197 2.51 -29.09 -8.75
CA GLN A 197 2.86 -27.89 -8.00
C GLN A 197 3.38 -26.79 -8.92
N ASN A 198 3.03 -25.54 -8.62
CA ASN A 198 3.58 -24.37 -9.30
C ASN A 198 5.12 -24.37 -9.19
N LYS A 199 5.79 -23.97 -10.26
CA LYS A 199 7.26 -23.80 -10.28
C LYS A 199 7.70 -22.78 -9.22
N ARG A 200 8.87 -23.01 -8.64
CA ARG A 200 9.51 -22.11 -7.66
C ARG A 200 10.97 -21.88 -7.99
#